data_541823fa6c1bb9f03fb26ec245bf30e6
#
_entry.id   541823fa6c1bb9f03fb26ec245bf30e6
#
_cell.length_a   1.000
_cell.length_b   1.000
_cell.length_c   1.000
_cell.angle_alpha   90.00
_cell.angle_beta   90.00
_cell.angle_gamma   90.00
#
_symmetry.space_group_name_H-M   'P 1'
#
loop_
_entity.id
_entity.type
_entity.pdbx_description
1 polymer ?
#
loop_
_entity_poly.entity_id
_entity_poly.type
_entity_poly.pdbx_seq_one_letter_code
_entity_poly.pdbx_strand_id
1 'polypeptide(L)'
;MMPAPTTTPPMTPMTPLTAEQAARQLRRAGAVAGRAMAMGRHPFGALLLAPDGETVLAEQGNIDTVNHAESTLARTAAANYPGAYLAQCTLVTTFEPCAMCAGTIYWAGIGRVLYGAEETALLALTGDHPENPTLSLPCREVFARGQRSVQVVGPVPALQEEMLAPHRGFWQQG
;
A
#
# COMPACT_ATOMS: atom_id res chain seq x y z
N MET A 1 -31.24 28.70 -7.10
CA MET A 1 -31.68 27.60 -6.22
C MET A 1 -30.51 26.63 -6.12
N MET A 2 -29.80 26.61 -5.00
CA MET A 2 -28.67 25.69 -4.80
C MET A 2 -29.23 24.28 -4.50
N PRO A 3 -28.69 23.21 -5.08
CA PRO A 3 -29.12 21.87 -4.71
C PRO A 3 -28.79 21.60 -3.23
N ALA A 4 -29.72 20.94 -2.56
CA ALA A 4 -29.55 20.55 -1.15
C ALA A 4 -28.30 19.68 -1.01
N PRO A 5 -27.56 19.75 0.11
CA PRO A 5 -26.42 18.89 0.34
C PRO A 5 -26.90 17.44 0.32
N THR A 6 -26.36 16.66 -0.62
CA THR A 6 -26.56 15.21 -0.66
C THR A 6 -25.89 14.62 0.59
N THR A 7 -26.69 14.22 1.56
CA THR A 7 -26.21 13.46 2.71
C THR A 7 -25.64 12.14 2.20
N THR A 8 -24.32 12.01 2.23
CA THR A 8 -23.67 10.74 1.95
C THR A 8 -24.19 9.71 2.96
N PRO A 9 -24.73 8.57 2.53
CA PRO A 9 -25.20 7.55 3.45
C PRO A 9 -24.04 7.11 4.37
N PRO A 10 -24.32 6.75 5.62
CA PRO A 10 -23.29 6.28 6.54
C PRO A 10 -22.58 5.08 5.93
N MET A 11 -21.26 5.18 5.84
CA MET A 11 -20.45 4.10 5.28
C MET A 11 -20.53 2.88 6.21
N THR A 12 -20.85 1.74 5.63
CA THR A 12 -20.80 0.46 6.37
C THR A 12 -19.37 0.23 6.87
N PRO A 13 -19.17 -0.07 8.15
CA PRO A 13 -17.84 -0.37 8.67
C PRO A 13 -17.20 -1.53 7.88
N MET A 14 -15.94 -1.39 7.49
CA MET A 14 -15.21 -2.46 6.83
C MET A 14 -15.03 -3.64 7.78
N THR A 15 -15.27 -4.85 7.29
CA THR A 15 -14.99 -6.07 8.07
C THR A 15 -13.49 -6.15 8.39
N PRO A 16 -13.09 -6.35 9.66
CA PRO A 16 -11.69 -6.53 10.00
C PRO A 16 -11.07 -7.73 9.27
N LEU A 17 -9.81 -7.59 8.84
CA LEU A 17 -9.04 -8.71 8.30
C LEU A 17 -8.58 -9.61 9.46
N THR A 18 -8.71 -10.92 9.29
CA THR A 18 -8.08 -11.86 10.22
C THR A 18 -6.56 -11.86 10.03
N ALA A 19 -5.81 -12.29 11.03
CA ALA A 19 -4.35 -12.40 10.92
C ALA A 19 -3.94 -13.35 9.78
N GLU A 20 -4.70 -14.41 9.55
CA GLU A 20 -4.46 -15.36 8.46
C GLU A 20 -4.71 -14.71 7.09
N GLN A 21 -5.81 -13.95 6.94
CA GLN A 21 -6.07 -13.19 5.72
C GLN A 21 -4.96 -12.18 5.45
N ALA A 22 -4.58 -11.39 6.45
CA ALA A 22 -3.51 -10.41 6.32
C ALA A 22 -2.20 -11.07 5.86
N ALA A 23 -1.79 -12.18 6.49
CA ALA A 23 -0.59 -12.91 6.14
C ALA A 23 -0.64 -13.44 4.70
N ARG A 24 -1.76 -14.03 4.30
CA ARG A 24 -1.96 -14.56 2.94
C ARG A 24 -1.85 -13.46 1.89
N GLN A 25 -2.49 -12.31 2.12
CA GLN A 25 -2.48 -11.20 1.17
C GLN A 25 -1.10 -10.52 1.09
N LEU A 26 -0.39 -10.39 2.21
CA LEU A 26 0.98 -9.88 2.22
C LEU A 26 1.95 -10.79 1.46
N ARG A 27 1.80 -12.11 1.57
CA ARG A 27 2.61 -13.04 0.77
C ARG A 27 2.31 -12.92 -0.73
N ARG A 28 1.06 -12.66 -1.11
CA ARG A 28 0.72 -12.34 -2.51
C ARG A 28 1.40 -11.04 -2.97
N ALA A 29 1.38 -9.99 -2.16
CA ALA A 29 2.12 -8.75 -2.46
C ALA A 29 3.63 -9.01 -2.56
N GLY A 30 4.19 -9.87 -1.71
CA GLY A 30 5.58 -10.33 -1.79
C GLY A 30 5.91 -11.04 -3.09
N ALA A 31 4.99 -11.87 -3.62
CA ALA A 31 5.16 -12.50 -4.92
C ALA A 31 5.16 -11.47 -6.07
N VAL A 32 4.36 -10.40 -5.97
CA VAL A 32 4.40 -9.29 -6.93
C VAL A 32 5.75 -8.58 -6.87
N ALA A 33 6.27 -8.31 -5.66
CA ALA A 33 7.60 -7.72 -5.46
C ALA A 33 8.71 -8.59 -6.08
N GLY A 34 8.63 -9.91 -5.92
CA GLY A 34 9.57 -10.86 -6.53
C GLY A 34 9.56 -10.81 -8.06
N ARG A 35 8.39 -10.67 -8.67
CA ARG A 35 8.27 -10.50 -10.13
C ARG A 35 8.86 -9.16 -10.60
N ALA A 36 8.66 -8.08 -9.85
CA ALA A 36 9.29 -6.79 -10.15
C ALA A 36 10.81 -6.89 -10.10
N MET A 37 11.34 -7.53 -9.05
CA MET A 37 12.79 -7.78 -8.91
C MET A 37 13.34 -8.62 -10.06
N ALA A 38 12.64 -9.65 -10.50
CA ALA A 38 13.05 -10.47 -11.64
C ALA A 38 13.09 -9.70 -12.97
N MET A 39 12.38 -8.57 -13.05
CA MET A 39 12.43 -7.64 -14.18
C MET A 39 13.46 -6.52 -14.01
N GLY A 40 14.35 -6.60 -13.02
CA GLY A 40 15.36 -5.59 -12.72
C GLY A 40 14.83 -4.32 -12.06
N ARG A 41 13.66 -4.40 -11.42
CA ARG A 41 13.02 -3.28 -10.70
C ARG A 41 13.19 -3.46 -9.19
N HIS A 42 12.97 -2.38 -8.44
CA HIS A 42 12.99 -2.46 -6.97
C HIS A 42 11.94 -3.46 -6.45
N PRO A 43 12.27 -4.26 -5.42
CA PRO A 43 11.42 -5.36 -4.95
C PRO A 43 10.28 -4.89 -4.06
N PHE A 44 9.38 -4.09 -4.61
CA PHE A 44 8.14 -3.66 -3.97
C PHE A 44 6.94 -4.14 -4.77
N GLY A 45 5.88 -4.53 -4.07
CA GLY A 45 4.65 -5.01 -4.68
C GLY A 45 3.42 -4.62 -3.88
N ALA A 46 2.33 -4.40 -4.60
CA ALA A 46 1.05 -4.03 -4.03
C ALA A 46 -0.12 -4.77 -4.71
N LEU A 47 -1.20 -4.94 -3.97
CA LEU A 47 -2.48 -5.49 -4.41
C LEU A 47 -3.61 -4.53 -4.06
N LEU A 48 -4.67 -4.52 -4.86
CA LEU A 48 -5.96 -3.97 -4.47
C LEU A 48 -6.93 -5.13 -4.22
N LEU A 49 -7.49 -5.19 -3.02
CA LEU A 49 -8.52 -6.17 -2.65
C LEU A 49 -9.90 -5.55 -2.71
N ALA A 50 -10.86 -6.35 -3.17
CA ALA A 50 -12.28 -6.05 -3.07
C ALA A 50 -12.73 -5.93 -1.60
N PRO A 51 -13.97 -5.44 -1.34
CA PRO A 51 -14.52 -5.33 0.00
C PRO A 51 -14.55 -6.63 0.82
N ASP A 52 -14.52 -7.79 0.17
CA ASP A 52 -14.48 -9.10 0.82
C ASP A 52 -13.11 -9.41 1.50
N GLY A 53 -12.06 -8.61 1.21
CA GLY A 53 -10.71 -8.83 1.72
C GLY A 53 -9.97 -10.03 1.09
N GLU A 54 -10.53 -10.64 0.06
CA GLU A 54 -10.00 -11.85 -0.57
C GLU A 54 -9.77 -11.71 -2.06
N THR A 55 -10.74 -11.15 -2.79
CA THR A 55 -10.69 -11.00 -4.23
C THR A 55 -9.66 -9.93 -4.61
N VAL A 56 -8.64 -10.33 -5.37
CA VAL A 56 -7.64 -9.42 -5.93
C VAL A 56 -8.20 -8.76 -7.18
N LEU A 57 -8.37 -7.45 -7.14
CA LEU A 57 -8.85 -6.65 -8.26
C LEU A 57 -7.73 -6.22 -9.21
N ALA A 58 -6.55 -5.96 -8.68
CA ALA A 58 -5.38 -5.55 -9.43
C ALA A 58 -4.10 -5.82 -8.64
N GLU A 59 -2.98 -5.97 -9.37
CA GLU A 59 -1.63 -6.12 -8.83
C GLU A 59 -0.70 -5.10 -9.49
N GLN A 60 0.29 -4.60 -8.75
CA GLN A 60 1.28 -3.68 -9.27
C GLN A 60 2.64 -3.89 -8.61
N GLY A 61 3.66 -4.19 -9.39
CA GLY A 61 5.05 -4.11 -8.96
C GLY A 61 5.62 -2.69 -9.10
N ASN A 62 6.70 -2.41 -8.42
CA ASN A 62 7.41 -1.14 -8.59
C ASN A 62 7.86 -0.95 -10.05
N ILE A 63 7.81 0.27 -10.54
CA ILE A 63 8.25 0.62 -11.90
C ILE A 63 9.60 1.33 -11.83
N ASP A 64 9.68 2.42 -11.07
CA ASP A 64 10.88 3.25 -10.90
C ASP A 64 10.83 4.03 -9.58
N THR A 65 11.75 4.99 -9.39
CA THR A 65 11.86 5.80 -8.17
C THR A 65 10.70 6.77 -7.92
N VAL A 66 9.84 6.99 -8.89
CA VAL A 66 8.66 7.87 -8.77
C VAL A 66 7.36 7.07 -8.90
N ASN A 67 7.34 6.10 -9.83
CA ASN A 67 6.19 5.24 -10.06
C ASN A 67 6.26 4.01 -9.15
N HIS A 68 6.05 4.26 -7.86
CA HIS A 68 5.97 3.20 -6.85
C HIS A 68 4.76 2.30 -7.07
N ALA A 69 4.83 1.07 -6.59
CA ALA A 69 3.76 0.09 -6.73
C ALA A 69 2.42 0.64 -6.24
N GLU A 70 2.39 1.20 -5.03
CA GLU A 70 1.17 1.68 -4.38
C GLU A 70 0.56 2.87 -5.10
N SER A 71 1.38 3.88 -5.43
CA SER A 71 0.87 5.10 -6.10
C SER A 71 0.37 4.82 -7.50
N THR A 72 1.05 3.93 -8.24
CA THR A 72 0.62 3.48 -9.57
C THR A 72 -0.69 2.71 -9.49
N LEU A 73 -0.78 1.76 -8.55
CA LEU A 73 -1.99 0.98 -8.31
C LEU A 73 -3.18 1.88 -7.91
N ALA A 74 -2.97 2.80 -6.98
CA ALA A 74 -4.01 3.70 -6.50
C ALA A 74 -4.57 4.60 -7.62
N ARG A 75 -3.71 5.12 -8.50
CA ARG A 75 -4.13 5.90 -9.67
C ARG A 75 -4.95 5.05 -10.64
N THR A 76 -4.49 3.84 -10.93
CA THR A 76 -5.22 2.89 -11.79
C THR A 76 -6.58 2.55 -11.19
N ALA A 77 -6.63 2.30 -9.89
CA ALA A 77 -7.87 2.01 -9.18
C ALA A 77 -8.87 3.18 -9.28
N ALA A 78 -8.40 4.40 -9.02
CA ALA A 78 -9.24 5.61 -9.09
C ALA A 78 -9.81 5.86 -10.50
N ALA A 79 -9.11 5.43 -11.54
CA ALA A 79 -9.57 5.55 -12.93
C ALA A 79 -10.62 4.49 -13.32
N ASN A 80 -10.70 3.37 -12.59
CA ASN A 80 -11.51 2.22 -12.97
C ASN A 80 -12.67 1.90 -12.02
N TYR A 81 -12.62 2.38 -10.77
CA TYR A 81 -13.63 2.08 -9.75
C TYR A 81 -14.23 3.34 -9.14
N PRO A 82 -15.54 3.34 -8.83
CA PRO A 82 -16.17 4.46 -8.12
C PRO A 82 -15.56 4.66 -6.72
N GLY A 83 -15.46 5.92 -6.26
CA GLY A 83 -14.90 6.24 -4.95
C GLY A 83 -15.62 5.56 -3.78
N ALA A 84 -16.94 5.43 -3.85
CA ALA A 84 -17.72 4.71 -2.83
C ALA A 84 -17.34 3.22 -2.73
N TYR A 85 -16.97 2.59 -3.84
CA TYR A 85 -16.46 1.21 -3.86
C TYR A 85 -15.04 1.14 -3.29
N LEU A 86 -14.15 2.06 -3.73
CA LEU A 86 -12.77 2.11 -3.24
C LEU A 86 -12.70 2.36 -1.73
N ALA A 87 -13.65 3.09 -1.17
CA ALA A 87 -13.74 3.31 0.28
C ALA A 87 -13.97 2.01 1.07
N GLN A 88 -14.36 0.91 0.43
CA GLN A 88 -14.50 -0.42 1.01
C GLN A 88 -13.34 -1.37 0.61
N CYS A 89 -12.44 -0.92 -0.25
CA CYS A 89 -11.31 -1.72 -0.73
C CYS A 89 -10.10 -1.58 0.19
N THR A 90 -9.20 -2.58 0.11
CA THR A 90 -7.93 -2.58 0.83
C THR A 90 -6.77 -2.57 -0.15
N LEU A 91 -5.85 -1.62 0.00
CA LEU A 91 -4.55 -1.68 -0.66
C LEU A 91 -3.58 -2.44 0.26
N VAL A 92 -3.02 -3.52 -0.26
CA VAL A 92 -2.01 -4.34 0.43
C VAL A 92 -0.65 -4.03 -0.18
N THR A 93 0.35 -3.78 0.63
CA THR A 93 1.71 -3.50 0.17
C THR A 93 2.76 -4.15 1.05
N THR A 94 3.89 -4.49 0.48
CA THR A 94 4.99 -5.14 1.20
C THR A 94 5.58 -4.25 2.30
N PHE A 95 5.68 -2.95 2.05
CA PHE A 95 6.22 -1.97 2.99
C PHE A 95 5.23 -0.83 3.24
N GLU A 96 5.41 -0.16 4.37
CA GLU A 96 4.66 1.04 4.72
C GLU A 96 4.72 2.06 3.57
N PRO A 97 3.56 2.57 3.09
CA PRO A 97 3.55 3.57 2.03
C PRO A 97 4.30 4.83 2.43
N CYS A 98 5.21 5.31 1.59
CA CYS A 98 5.83 6.61 1.75
C CYS A 98 4.80 7.75 1.65
N ALA A 99 5.19 8.99 1.97
CA ALA A 99 4.26 10.12 1.95
C ALA A 99 3.58 10.35 0.59
N MET A 100 4.29 10.16 -0.52
CA MET A 100 3.72 10.25 -1.88
C MET A 100 2.64 9.18 -2.11
N CYS A 101 2.94 7.93 -1.74
CA CYS A 101 2.01 6.81 -1.90
C CYS A 101 0.80 6.96 -0.97
N ALA A 102 1.02 7.34 0.30
CA ALA A 102 -0.05 7.61 1.25
C ALA A 102 -0.97 8.73 0.75
N GLY A 103 -0.41 9.81 0.23
CA GLY A 103 -1.18 10.88 -0.39
C GLY A 103 -2.02 10.39 -1.57
N THR A 104 -1.44 9.58 -2.45
CA THR A 104 -2.16 9.03 -3.61
C THR A 104 -3.30 8.10 -3.18
N ILE A 105 -3.06 7.22 -2.21
CA ILE A 105 -4.08 6.34 -1.62
C ILE A 105 -5.24 7.14 -1.04
N TYR A 106 -4.92 8.21 -0.30
CA TYR A 106 -5.90 9.12 0.29
C TYR A 106 -6.79 9.78 -0.78
N TRP A 107 -6.18 10.35 -1.82
CA TRP A 107 -6.91 11.01 -2.90
C TRP A 107 -7.68 10.03 -3.79
N ALA A 108 -7.22 8.80 -3.96
CA ALA A 108 -7.96 7.74 -4.62
C ALA A 108 -9.21 7.30 -3.85
N GLY A 109 -9.27 7.57 -2.56
CA GLY A 109 -10.41 7.22 -1.71
C GLY A 109 -10.40 5.79 -1.23
N ILE A 110 -9.26 5.10 -1.25
CA ILE A 110 -9.14 3.73 -0.74
C ILE A 110 -9.28 3.71 0.78
N GLY A 111 -10.13 2.83 1.30
CA GLY A 111 -10.55 2.87 2.71
C GLY A 111 -9.60 2.21 3.69
N ARG A 112 -8.73 1.30 3.25
CA ARG A 112 -7.80 0.58 4.12
C ARG A 112 -6.45 0.38 3.45
N VAL A 113 -5.38 0.43 4.26
CA VAL A 113 -4.03 0.00 3.90
C VAL A 113 -3.62 -1.14 4.81
N LEU A 114 -3.07 -2.21 4.24
CA LEU A 114 -2.39 -3.29 4.94
C LEU A 114 -0.93 -3.32 4.47
N TYR A 115 0.03 -3.21 5.39
CA TYR A 115 1.45 -3.31 5.05
C TYR A 115 2.20 -4.29 5.95
N GLY A 116 3.26 -4.90 5.40
CA GLY A 116 4.01 -5.95 6.07
C GLY A 116 5.11 -5.43 7.00
N ALA A 117 5.97 -4.56 6.50
CA ALA A 117 7.10 -4.01 7.26
C ALA A 117 7.11 -2.48 7.23
N GLU A 118 7.64 -1.87 8.28
CA GLU A 118 7.81 -0.42 8.37
C GLU A 118 8.91 0.07 7.42
N GLU A 119 8.77 1.29 6.92
CA GLU A 119 9.80 1.93 6.10
C GLU A 119 11.12 2.13 6.86
N THR A 120 11.05 2.34 8.17
CA THR A 120 12.24 2.43 9.03
C THR A 120 13.04 1.14 9.10
N ALA A 121 12.37 -0.03 9.01
CA ALA A 121 13.04 -1.32 8.93
C ALA A 121 13.79 -1.49 7.60
N LEU A 122 13.22 -0.99 6.52
CA LEU A 122 13.88 -0.94 5.21
C LEU A 122 15.04 0.04 5.21
N LEU A 123 14.86 1.23 5.76
CA LEU A 123 15.91 2.25 5.89
C LEU A 123 17.17 1.72 6.60
N ALA A 124 16.98 0.93 7.66
CA ALA A 124 18.08 0.29 8.36
C ALA A 124 18.92 -0.63 7.46
N LEU A 125 18.31 -1.14 6.38
CA LEU A 125 18.95 -2.02 5.41
C LEU A 125 19.52 -1.28 4.19
N THR A 126 18.82 -0.25 3.71
CA THR A 126 19.22 0.52 2.51
C THR A 126 20.20 1.66 2.82
N GLY A 127 20.14 2.21 4.05
CA GLY A 127 20.94 3.39 4.40
C GLY A 127 20.65 4.58 3.49
N ASP A 128 21.71 5.20 2.98
CA ASP A 128 21.68 6.38 2.11
C ASP A 128 21.71 6.04 0.61
N HIS A 129 21.21 4.87 0.22
CA HIS A 129 21.24 4.44 -1.18
C HIS A 129 20.52 5.47 -2.09
N PRO A 130 21.18 5.96 -3.19
CA PRO A 130 20.65 7.06 -3.99
C PRO A 130 19.35 6.74 -4.72
N GLU A 131 19.08 5.47 -5.00
CA GLU A 131 17.82 5.04 -5.62
C GLU A 131 16.69 4.80 -4.62
N ASN A 132 16.97 4.86 -3.33
CA ASN A 132 15.98 4.77 -2.27
C ASN A 132 16.21 5.83 -1.20
N PRO A 133 16.03 7.12 -1.54
CA PRO A 133 16.13 8.21 -0.57
C PRO A 133 14.89 8.19 0.33
N THR A 134 14.93 7.38 1.38
CA THR A 134 13.79 7.11 2.25
C THR A 134 13.17 8.38 2.81
N LEU A 135 11.87 8.54 2.63
CA LEU A 135 11.08 9.64 3.18
C LEU A 135 10.40 9.16 4.47
N SER A 136 11.11 9.36 5.59
CA SER A 136 10.71 8.83 6.92
C SER A 136 9.53 9.60 7.53
N LEU A 137 8.36 9.45 6.93
CA LEU A 137 7.10 9.97 7.46
C LEU A 137 6.08 8.84 7.52
N PRO A 138 5.67 8.39 8.72
CA PRO A 138 4.69 7.31 8.86
C PRO A 138 3.39 7.62 8.13
N CYS A 139 2.85 6.65 7.37
CA CYS A 139 1.64 6.86 6.59
C CYS A 139 0.44 7.26 7.47
N ARG A 140 0.40 6.79 8.72
CA ARG A 140 -0.62 7.20 9.71
C ARG A 140 -0.65 8.70 9.96
N GLU A 141 0.50 9.35 9.98
CA GLU A 141 0.57 10.82 10.14
C GLU A 141 0.02 11.55 8.93
N VAL A 142 0.28 11.04 7.73
CA VAL A 142 -0.29 11.60 6.50
C VAL A 142 -1.81 11.49 6.54
N PHE A 143 -2.36 10.32 6.82
CA PHE A 143 -3.80 10.08 6.86
C PHE A 143 -4.49 10.88 7.98
N ALA A 144 -3.85 11.02 9.15
CA ALA A 144 -4.40 11.77 10.28
C ALA A 144 -4.60 13.28 9.99
N ARG A 145 -3.92 13.81 8.98
CA ARG A 145 -4.08 15.22 8.54
C ARG A 145 -5.21 15.40 7.54
N GLY A 146 -5.78 14.30 7.03
CA GLY A 146 -6.86 14.33 6.05
C GLY A 146 -8.26 14.37 6.67
N GLN A 147 -9.24 14.64 5.84
CA GLN A 147 -10.68 14.66 6.21
C GLN A 147 -11.34 13.29 6.00
N ARG A 148 -10.67 12.37 5.30
CA ARG A 148 -11.13 10.99 5.11
C ARG A 148 -10.43 10.08 6.09
N SER A 149 -11.18 9.16 6.69
CA SER A 149 -10.59 8.09 7.49
C SER A 149 -10.01 7.00 6.57
N VAL A 150 -8.75 6.66 6.77
CA VAL A 150 -8.11 5.49 6.15
C VAL A 150 -7.68 4.56 7.28
N GLN A 151 -8.18 3.34 7.28
CA GLN A 151 -7.73 2.33 8.24
C GLN A 151 -6.32 1.88 7.87
N VAL A 152 -5.44 1.78 8.85
CA VAL A 152 -4.08 1.28 8.66
C VAL A 152 -3.86 0.05 9.51
N VAL A 153 -3.56 -1.07 8.85
CA VAL A 153 -3.22 -2.35 9.46
C VAL A 153 -1.75 -2.63 9.13
N GLY A 154 -0.93 -2.76 10.14
CA GLY A 154 0.50 -2.98 10.00
C GLY A 154 1.31 -2.17 11.03
N PRO A 155 2.61 -2.46 11.15
CA PRO A 155 3.29 -3.58 10.51
C PRO A 155 2.75 -4.94 10.98
N VAL A 156 3.07 -6.01 10.24
CA VAL A 156 2.78 -7.40 10.64
C VAL A 156 4.10 -8.06 11.03
N PRO A 157 4.47 -8.07 12.31
CA PRO A 157 5.82 -8.47 12.75
C PRO A 157 6.22 -9.88 12.31
N ALA A 158 5.25 -10.81 12.29
CA ALA A 158 5.48 -12.18 11.87
C ALA A 158 5.94 -12.32 10.40
N LEU A 159 5.72 -11.31 9.56
CA LEU A 159 6.08 -11.30 8.14
C LEU A 159 7.21 -10.32 7.80
N GLN A 160 7.71 -9.56 8.77
CA GLN A 160 8.73 -8.54 8.53
C GLN A 160 9.95 -9.11 7.81
N GLU A 161 10.47 -10.25 8.26
CA GLU A 161 11.63 -10.89 7.62
C GLU A 161 11.31 -11.40 6.22
N GLU A 162 10.11 -11.91 5.98
CA GLU A 162 9.69 -12.31 4.63
C GLU A 162 9.67 -11.10 3.68
N MET A 163 9.24 -9.94 4.16
CA MET A 163 9.20 -8.71 3.35
C MET A 163 10.61 -8.14 3.11
N LEU A 164 11.49 -8.21 4.11
CA LEU A 164 12.87 -7.72 4.01
C LEU A 164 13.77 -8.63 3.17
N ALA A 165 13.50 -9.93 3.12
CA ALA A 165 14.39 -10.91 2.48
C ALA A 165 14.78 -10.56 1.03
N PRO A 166 13.86 -10.13 0.13
CA PRO A 166 14.24 -9.73 -1.23
C PRO A 166 15.16 -8.52 -1.31
N HIS A 167 15.15 -7.67 -0.27
CA HIS A 167 15.97 -6.46 -0.21
C HIS A 167 17.39 -6.71 0.26
N ARG A 168 17.64 -7.84 0.95
CA ARG A 168 18.97 -8.21 1.39
C ARG A 168 19.86 -8.48 0.18
N GLY A 169 20.95 -7.73 0.04
CA GLY A 169 21.88 -7.80 -1.08
C GLY A 169 21.41 -7.08 -2.35
N PHE A 170 20.13 -6.73 -2.50
CA PHE A 170 19.64 -5.98 -3.67
C PHE A 170 20.29 -4.61 -3.79
N TRP A 171 20.31 -3.86 -2.70
CA TRP A 171 20.83 -2.48 -2.65
C TRP A 171 22.37 -2.39 -2.57
N GLN A 172 23.06 -3.51 -2.56
CA GLN A 172 24.53 -3.59 -2.50
C GLN A 172 25.17 -3.78 -3.88
N GLN A 173 24.35 -3.88 -4.93
CA GLN A 173 24.80 -4.16 -6.30
C GLN A 173 24.94 -2.88 -7.17
N GLY A 174 25.23 -1.73 -6.55
CA GLY A 174 25.45 -0.45 -7.20
C GLY A 174 26.90 -0.05 -7.24
#